data_b7481465c09c18a9ff6317777699a9e6
#
_entry.id   b7481465c09c18a9ff6317777699a9e6
#
_cell.length_a   1.000
_cell.length_b   1.000
_cell.length_c   1.000
_cell.angle_alpha   90.00
_cell.angle_beta   90.00
_cell.angle_gamma   90.00
#
_symmetry.space_group_name_H-M   'P 1'
#
loop_
_entity.id
_entity.type
_entity.pdbx_description
1 polymer ?
#
loop_
_entity_poly.entity_id
_entity_poly.type
_entity_poly.pdbx_seq_one_letter_code
_entity_poly.pdbx_strand_id
1 'polypeptide(L)'
;MIELERMGLPFSRFENGTIYQRPFGGQSKEFGGEQAARTAAAADRTGHALLHTLYQQNVKHKTTIFSEWYALDLVKNQDGAVLGCTALCMETGEICYFKAKATVLATGGAGRIYASTTNAHINTGDGVGMALRAGVPMQDMEMWQFHPTGIAGAGVLVTEGCRGEGGYLLNKDGERFMERYAPNAKDLAGRDVVARSMMIEIREGRGCDGPWGPHIKLKLDHLGRDVLESRLPGICELSRTFAHVDPVKEPIPVIPTCHYMMGGVPTQVSGQAIKQDSHGKDVEVQGLFACGEIASVSVHGANRLGGNSLLDLVVFGRATGLHLGETLRAQAEARPATASDIEASLARTMRWENSKGGEDPVVIRKDLQRCMQNNFSVFREGKAMAEGLEELKVIRERLKNAHLADKSTEFNTQRIECLELDNLMETAFSTAVAANYRTESRGAHARFDYPERDDENWLCHSIYNPETEQMSKREVNMTPVYRDPFPPKVRTY
;
A
#
# COMPACT_ATOMS: atom_id res chain seq x y z
N MET A 1 13.50 -9.25 15.02
CA MET A 1 13.94 -10.53 14.42
C MET A 1 14.06 -11.65 15.44
N ILE A 2 14.81 -11.48 16.52
CA ILE A 2 14.99 -12.49 17.58
C ILE A 2 13.64 -12.94 18.20
N GLU A 3 12.71 -12.01 18.44
CA GLU A 3 11.37 -12.35 18.92
C GLU A 3 10.60 -13.22 17.92
N LEU A 4 10.64 -12.89 16.62
CA LEU A 4 9.99 -13.69 15.57
C LEU A 4 10.59 -15.09 15.44
N GLU A 5 11.91 -15.20 15.53
CA GLU A 5 12.61 -16.48 15.58
C GLU A 5 12.16 -17.34 16.76
N ARG A 6 12.06 -16.72 17.96
CA ARG A 6 11.53 -17.40 19.17
C ARG A 6 10.06 -17.80 19.05
N MET A 7 9.28 -17.11 18.22
CA MET A 7 7.91 -17.48 17.87
C MET A 7 7.83 -18.62 16.83
N GLY A 8 8.98 -19.01 16.24
CA GLY A 8 9.08 -20.11 15.29
C GLY A 8 9.22 -19.70 13.82
N LEU A 9 9.54 -18.43 13.49
CA LEU A 9 9.76 -18.02 12.11
C LEU A 9 11.05 -18.66 11.57
N PRO A 10 10.98 -19.46 10.48
CA PRO A 10 12.10 -20.25 9.95
C PRO A 10 12.99 -19.40 9.03
N PHE A 11 13.75 -18.45 9.57
CA PHE A 11 14.71 -17.70 8.77
C PHE A 11 15.75 -18.61 8.11
N SER A 12 16.07 -18.32 6.85
CA SER A 12 17.23 -18.91 6.17
C SER A 12 18.52 -18.57 6.92
N ARG A 13 19.51 -19.47 6.85
CA ARG A 13 20.78 -19.30 7.58
C ARG A 13 21.99 -19.45 6.68
N PHE A 14 23.07 -18.81 7.06
CA PHE A 14 24.41 -19.11 6.55
C PHE A 14 24.91 -20.43 7.14
N GLU A 15 25.95 -21.02 6.54
CA GLU A 15 26.59 -22.25 7.02
C GLU A 15 27.06 -22.17 8.47
N ASN A 16 27.45 -20.99 8.92
CA ASN A 16 27.86 -20.73 10.31
C ASN A 16 26.68 -20.61 11.30
N GLY A 17 25.45 -20.86 10.85
CA GLY A 17 24.22 -20.82 11.65
C GLY A 17 23.63 -19.42 11.91
N THR A 18 24.25 -18.33 11.44
CA THR A 18 23.68 -16.99 11.55
C THR A 18 22.53 -16.77 10.57
N ILE A 19 21.57 -15.88 10.92
CA ILE A 19 20.43 -15.56 10.06
C ILE A 19 20.95 -14.96 8.75
N TYR A 20 20.51 -15.51 7.61
CA TYR A 20 20.83 -15.01 6.28
C TYR A 20 20.23 -13.62 6.05
N GLN A 21 21.05 -12.73 5.53
CA GLN A 21 20.67 -11.38 5.14
C GLN A 21 21.06 -11.11 3.69
N ARG A 22 20.15 -10.51 2.94
CA ARG A 22 20.38 -10.14 1.54
C ARG A 22 20.30 -8.63 1.31
N PRO A 23 20.97 -8.11 0.27
CA PRO A 23 20.83 -6.73 -0.14
C PRO A 23 19.46 -6.48 -0.77
N PHE A 24 18.96 -5.24 -0.59
CA PHE A 24 17.77 -4.72 -1.28
C PHE A 24 18.07 -3.31 -1.78
N GLY A 25 17.30 -2.86 -2.77
CA GLY A 25 17.47 -1.58 -3.43
C GLY A 25 17.44 -0.39 -2.47
N GLY A 26 18.38 0.52 -2.65
CA GLY A 26 18.52 1.73 -1.84
C GLY A 26 19.08 1.53 -0.42
N GLN A 27 19.43 0.30 -0.04
CA GLN A 27 20.06 0.03 1.25
C GLN A 27 21.58 0.15 1.11
N SER A 28 22.16 1.20 1.70
CA SER A 28 23.59 1.47 1.64
C SER A 28 24.19 1.65 3.04
N LYS A 29 25.50 1.40 3.15
CA LYS A 29 26.29 1.77 4.32
C LYS A 29 26.61 3.27 4.24
N GLU A 30 26.78 3.92 5.38
CA GLU A 30 27.29 5.30 5.50
C GLU A 30 26.59 6.31 4.56
N PHE A 31 25.26 6.18 4.41
CA PHE A 31 24.42 7.12 3.64
C PHE A 31 24.80 7.31 2.16
N GLY A 32 25.02 6.23 1.44
CA GLY A 32 25.29 6.24 0.00
C GLY A 32 26.60 5.55 -0.39
N GLY A 33 27.27 4.90 0.57
CA GLY A 33 28.42 4.04 0.31
C GLY A 33 28.04 2.66 -0.24
N GLU A 34 28.82 1.63 0.12
CA GLU A 34 28.60 0.26 -0.33
C GLU A 34 27.19 -0.26 -0.02
N GLN A 35 26.72 -1.20 -0.83
CA GLN A 35 25.45 -1.91 -0.64
C GLN A 35 25.39 -2.61 0.72
N ALA A 36 24.33 -2.37 1.50
CA ALA A 36 24.10 -3.03 2.78
C ALA A 36 23.22 -4.27 2.62
N ALA A 37 23.67 -5.41 3.16
CA ALA A 37 22.87 -6.63 3.27
C ALA A 37 22.27 -6.71 4.69
N ARG A 38 21.07 -6.18 4.90
CA ARG A 38 20.41 -6.16 6.22
C ARG A 38 19.04 -6.84 6.27
N THR A 39 18.51 -7.27 5.12
CA THR A 39 17.18 -7.85 5.04
C THR A 39 17.23 -9.34 5.33
N ALA A 40 16.76 -9.73 6.52
CA ALA A 40 16.58 -11.14 6.87
C ALA A 40 15.48 -11.78 6.02
N ALA A 41 15.68 -13.02 5.63
CA ALA A 41 14.79 -13.71 4.72
C ALA A 41 14.50 -15.15 5.15
N ALA A 42 13.32 -15.64 4.80
CA ALA A 42 12.94 -17.05 4.76
C ALA A 42 12.74 -17.41 3.29
N ALA A 43 13.80 -17.82 2.60
CA ALA A 43 13.91 -17.95 1.15
C ALA A 43 13.29 -16.71 0.43
N ASP A 44 12.38 -16.92 -0.53
CA ASP A 44 11.61 -15.85 -1.21
C ASP A 44 10.17 -15.72 -0.68
N ARG A 45 9.87 -16.33 0.49
CA ARG A 45 8.53 -16.41 1.10
C ARG A 45 8.49 -15.81 2.52
N THR A 46 9.29 -14.80 2.81
CA THR A 46 9.40 -14.20 4.16
C THR A 46 8.07 -13.70 4.69
N GLY A 47 7.27 -13.00 3.87
CA GLY A 47 5.95 -12.50 4.26
C GLY A 47 4.98 -13.63 4.61
N HIS A 48 4.98 -14.71 3.82
CA HIS A 48 4.19 -15.91 4.07
C HIS A 48 4.58 -16.58 5.41
N ALA A 49 5.88 -16.78 5.64
CA ALA A 49 6.38 -17.36 6.89
C ALA A 49 6.01 -16.49 8.10
N LEU A 50 6.12 -15.16 7.97
CA LEU A 50 5.75 -14.20 9.01
C LEU A 50 4.25 -14.29 9.35
N LEU A 51 3.39 -14.28 8.33
CA LEU A 51 1.94 -14.38 8.51
C LEU A 51 1.56 -15.66 9.27
N HIS A 52 2.07 -16.82 8.84
CA HIS A 52 1.78 -18.09 9.51
C HIS A 52 2.30 -18.13 10.94
N THR A 53 3.50 -17.60 11.20
CA THR A 53 4.07 -17.53 12.55
C THR A 53 3.18 -16.69 13.48
N LEU A 54 2.76 -15.50 13.03
CA LEU A 54 1.92 -14.62 13.83
C LEU A 54 0.48 -15.16 13.97
N TYR A 55 -0.06 -15.82 12.96
CA TYR A 55 -1.35 -16.51 13.05
C TYR A 55 -1.33 -17.61 14.11
N GLN A 56 -0.27 -18.42 14.16
CA GLN A 56 -0.10 -19.42 15.21
C GLN A 56 -0.08 -18.81 16.63
N GLN A 57 0.52 -17.61 16.79
CA GLN A 57 0.49 -16.89 18.07
C GLN A 57 -0.95 -16.47 18.43
N ASN A 58 -1.74 -15.98 17.46
CA ASN A 58 -3.15 -15.64 17.67
C ASN A 58 -3.96 -16.87 18.12
N VAL A 59 -3.77 -18.02 17.47
CA VAL A 59 -4.42 -19.29 17.88
C VAL A 59 -4.01 -19.69 19.29
N LYS A 60 -2.72 -19.60 19.62
CA LYS A 60 -2.18 -19.90 20.96
C LYS A 60 -2.82 -19.01 22.04
N HIS A 61 -3.02 -17.73 21.74
CA HIS A 61 -3.64 -16.76 22.66
C HIS A 61 -5.16 -16.73 22.59
N LYS A 62 -5.79 -17.61 21.80
CA LYS A 62 -7.24 -17.73 21.65
C LYS A 62 -7.90 -16.40 21.22
N THR A 63 -7.24 -15.66 20.33
CA THR A 63 -7.80 -14.45 19.74
C THR A 63 -9.06 -14.82 18.96
N THR A 64 -10.18 -14.14 19.24
CA THR A 64 -11.42 -14.34 18.48
C THR A 64 -11.26 -13.79 17.07
N ILE A 65 -11.50 -14.62 16.06
CA ILE A 65 -11.42 -14.26 14.66
C ILE A 65 -12.80 -14.47 14.03
N PHE A 66 -13.32 -13.41 13.44
CA PHE A 66 -14.59 -13.42 12.68
C PHE A 66 -14.26 -13.61 11.19
N SER A 67 -14.18 -14.87 10.76
CA SER A 67 -13.97 -15.21 9.35
C SER A 67 -15.25 -14.94 8.54
N GLU A 68 -15.10 -14.55 7.26
CA GLU A 68 -16.24 -14.23 6.37
C GLU A 68 -17.12 -13.07 6.90
N TRP A 69 -16.49 -12.12 7.63
CA TRP A 69 -17.13 -10.88 8.06
C TRP A 69 -16.49 -9.69 7.32
N TYR A 70 -17.33 -8.87 6.73
CA TYR A 70 -16.91 -7.66 6.01
C TYR A 70 -17.20 -6.40 6.85
N ALA A 71 -16.16 -5.67 7.25
CA ALA A 71 -16.31 -4.42 7.97
C ALA A 71 -16.92 -3.34 7.04
N LEU A 72 -18.02 -2.76 7.46
CA LEU A 72 -18.77 -1.79 6.67
C LEU A 72 -18.27 -0.37 6.88
N ASP A 73 -18.50 0.18 8.07
CA ASP A 73 -18.10 1.54 8.44
C ASP A 73 -17.81 1.69 9.93
N LEU A 74 -17.05 2.73 10.29
CA LEU A 74 -16.81 3.12 11.68
C LEU A 74 -18.07 3.76 12.27
N VAL A 75 -18.39 3.35 13.49
CA VAL A 75 -19.45 4.02 14.30
C VAL A 75 -18.80 5.12 15.12
N LYS A 76 -19.22 6.37 14.93
CA LYS A 76 -18.72 7.54 15.67
C LYS A 76 -19.86 8.31 16.33
N ASN A 77 -19.57 8.94 17.45
CA ASN A 77 -20.51 9.87 18.09
C ASN A 77 -20.39 11.30 17.50
N GLN A 78 -21.20 12.20 17.99
CA GLN A 78 -21.22 13.61 17.54
C GLN A 78 -19.89 14.35 17.79
N ASP A 79 -19.11 13.93 18.80
CA ASP A 79 -17.80 14.50 19.10
C ASP A 79 -16.69 13.96 18.18
N GLY A 80 -17.03 13.01 17.29
CA GLY A 80 -16.09 12.35 16.38
C GLY A 80 -15.28 11.20 17.01
N ALA A 81 -15.61 10.78 18.24
CA ALA A 81 -14.98 9.61 18.85
C ALA A 81 -15.50 8.32 18.21
N VAL A 82 -14.59 7.39 17.87
CA VAL A 82 -14.93 6.09 17.32
C VAL A 82 -15.32 5.15 18.44
N LEU A 83 -16.46 4.46 18.27
CA LEU A 83 -17.12 3.61 19.25
C LEU A 83 -17.11 2.14 18.87
N GLY A 84 -16.57 1.81 17.70
CA GLY A 84 -16.53 0.50 17.09
C GLY A 84 -16.79 0.55 15.59
N CYS A 85 -17.27 -0.55 15.04
CA CYS A 85 -17.65 -0.62 13.62
C CYS A 85 -18.89 -1.47 13.40
N THR A 86 -19.56 -1.26 12.28
CA THR A 86 -20.55 -2.21 11.76
C THR A 86 -19.88 -3.20 10.82
N ALA A 87 -20.33 -4.44 10.82
CA ALA A 87 -19.82 -5.47 9.91
C ALA A 87 -20.96 -6.40 9.46
N LEU A 88 -20.82 -6.88 8.22
CA LEU A 88 -21.71 -7.80 7.55
C LEU A 88 -21.16 -9.22 7.69
N CYS A 89 -21.96 -10.14 8.26
CA CYS A 89 -21.73 -11.57 8.18
C CYS A 89 -22.06 -12.05 6.76
N MET A 90 -21.08 -12.54 6.01
CA MET A 90 -21.32 -12.98 4.63
C MET A 90 -22.16 -14.24 4.57
N GLU A 91 -22.07 -15.12 5.59
CA GLU A 91 -22.83 -16.38 5.65
C GLU A 91 -24.33 -16.15 5.80
N THR A 92 -24.75 -15.19 6.63
CA THR A 92 -26.16 -14.95 6.94
C THR A 92 -26.74 -13.69 6.34
N GLY A 93 -25.91 -12.76 5.91
CA GLY A 93 -26.32 -11.42 5.49
C GLY A 93 -26.68 -10.48 6.63
N GLU A 94 -26.54 -10.92 7.89
CA GLU A 94 -26.81 -10.09 9.06
C GLU A 94 -25.74 -9.02 9.26
N ILE A 95 -26.15 -7.84 9.70
CA ILE A 95 -25.25 -6.75 10.07
C ILE A 95 -25.22 -6.61 11.58
N CYS A 96 -24.03 -6.65 12.15
CA CYS A 96 -23.78 -6.48 13.57
C CYS A 96 -22.97 -5.22 13.87
N TYR A 97 -23.27 -4.58 14.99
CA TYR A 97 -22.45 -3.54 15.57
C TYR A 97 -21.45 -4.14 16.58
N PHE A 98 -20.18 -3.99 16.30
CA PHE A 98 -19.07 -4.36 17.19
C PHE A 98 -18.71 -3.16 18.06
N LYS A 99 -19.26 -3.14 19.29
CA LYS A 99 -18.93 -2.15 20.30
C LYS A 99 -17.50 -2.36 20.80
N ALA A 100 -16.67 -1.32 20.74
CA ALA A 100 -15.26 -1.40 21.13
C ALA A 100 -14.79 -0.22 21.97
N LYS A 101 -13.83 -0.47 22.88
CA LYS A 101 -13.08 0.59 23.58
C LYS A 101 -12.09 1.29 22.65
N ALA A 102 -11.52 0.53 21.73
CA ALA A 102 -10.63 0.99 20.69
C ALA A 102 -10.83 0.16 19.42
N THR A 103 -10.79 0.79 18.26
CA THR A 103 -10.83 0.16 16.94
C THR A 103 -9.50 0.36 16.27
N VAL A 104 -8.87 -0.73 15.81
CA VAL A 104 -7.58 -0.68 15.10
C VAL A 104 -7.82 -1.01 13.62
N LEU A 105 -7.50 -0.09 12.74
CA LEU A 105 -7.44 -0.35 11.32
C LEU A 105 -6.08 -1.01 10.98
N ALA A 106 -6.13 -2.23 10.47
CA ALA A 106 -4.97 -3.00 10.00
C ALA A 106 -5.29 -3.63 8.63
N THR A 107 -5.97 -2.87 7.77
CA THR A 107 -6.64 -3.31 6.54
C THR A 107 -5.71 -3.38 5.33
N GLY A 108 -4.43 -3.03 5.49
CA GLY A 108 -3.49 -2.98 4.36
C GLY A 108 -3.73 -1.80 3.43
N GLY A 109 -3.17 -1.88 2.24
CA GLY A 109 -3.24 -0.83 1.23
C GLY A 109 -4.46 -0.91 0.33
N ALA A 110 -4.43 -0.15 -0.78
CA ALA A 110 -5.53 0.01 -1.70
C ALA A 110 -5.09 -0.04 -3.19
N GLY A 111 -4.07 -0.83 -3.51
CA GLY A 111 -3.50 -0.85 -4.86
C GLY A 111 -4.47 -1.23 -5.97
N ARG A 112 -5.64 -1.77 -5.64
CA ARG A 112 -6.71 -2.08 -6.60
C ARG A 112 -7.40 -0.85 -7.21
N ILE A 113 -7.03 0.36 -6.81
CA ILE A 113 -7.40 1.59 -7.55
C ILE A 113 -6.69 1.67 -8.92
N TYR A 114 -5.61 0.92 -9.15
CA TYR A 114 -4.90 0.85 -10.42
C TYR A 114 -5.25 -0.41 -11.22
N ALA A 115 -5.20 -0.32 -12.53
CA ALA A 115 -5.46 -1.47 -13.42
C ALA A 115 -4.38 -2.55 -13.28
N SER A 116 -3.11 -2.13 -13.09
CA SER A 116 -1.97 -3.04 -12.88
C SER A 116 -1.42 -2.88 -11.46
N THR A 117 -1.55 -3.93 -10.66
CA THR A 117 -1.09 -3.93 -9.27
C THR A 117 -0.62 -5.31 -8.83
N THR A 118 0.40 -5.34 -7.95
CA THR A 118 0.85 -6.56 -7.27
C THR A 118 -0.03 -6.94 -6.07
N ASN A 119 -0.99 -6.08 -5.72
CA ASN A 119 -1.85 -6.29 -4.58
C ASN A 119 -2.92 -7.36 -4.84
N ALA A 120 -3.29 -8.09 -3.81
CA ALA A 120 -4.40 -9.04 -3.85
C ALA A 120 -5.73 -8.33 -4.18
N HIS A 121 -6.72 -9.11 -4.64
CA HIS A 121 -8.04 -8.57 -5.00
C HIS A 121 -8.76 -7.89 -3.83
N ILE A 122 -8.46 -8.29 -2.59
CA ILE A 122 -9.02 -7.73 -1.36
C ILE A 122 -8.40 -6.39 -0.94
N ASN A 123 -7.35 -5.90 -1.60
CA ASN A 123 -6.71 -4.62 -1.27
C ASN A 123 -7.46 -3.45 -1.93
N THR A 124 -8.69 -3.23 -1.49
CA THR A 124 -9.66 -2.29 -2.05
C THR A 124 -9.79 -0.97 -1.29
N GLY A 125 -8.95 -0.78 -0.25
CA GLY A 125 -8.93 0.48 0.51
C GLY A 125 -10.06 0.60 1.52
N ASP A 126 -10.55 -0.51 2.05
CA ASP A 126 -11.70 -0.51 2.97
C ASP A 126 -11.46 0.36 4.20
N GLY A 127 -10.29 0.23 4.86
CA GLY A 127 -9.96 1.08 5.99
C GLY A 127 -9.80 2.55 5.63
N VAL A 128 -9.28 2.87 4.43
CA VAL A 128 -9.19 4.24 3.92
C VAL A 128 -10.60 4.83 3.74
N GLY A 129 -11.48 4.09 3.05
CA GLY A 129 -12.86 4.51 2.84
C GLY A 129 -13.64 4.70 4.16
N MET A 130 -13.51 3.74 5.09
CA MET A 130 -14.12 3.83 6.43
C MET A 130 -13.63 5.08 7.19
N ALA A 131 -12.34 5.34 7.18
CA ALA A 131 -11.75 6.49 7.87
C ALA A 131 -12.17 7.82 7.23
N LEU A 132 -12.16 7.94 5.88
CA LEU A 132 -12.61 9.12 5.16
C LEU A 132 -14.08 9.44 5.47
N ARG A 133 -14.97 8.45 5.41
CA ARG A 133 -16.40 8.65 5.76
C ARG A 133 -16.62 8.99 7.23
N ALA A 134 -15.71 8.57 8.09
CA ALA A 134 -15.72 8.99 9.50
C ALA A 134 -15.18 10.42 9.72
N GLY A 135 -14.73 11.12 8.66
CA GLY A 135 -14.17 12.47 8.74
C GLY A 135 -12.71 12.50 9.20
N VAL A 136 -12.00 11.37 9.09
CA VAL A 136 -10.57 11.29 9.41
C VAL A 136 -9.77 11.71 8.19
N PRO A 137 -8.86 12.70 8.30
CA PRO A 137 -8.02 13.12 7.17
C PRO A 137 -7.04 12.04 6.76
N MET A 138 -6.61 12.08 5.50
CA MET A 138 -5.56 11.21 4.98
C MET A 138 -4.28 11.99 4.74
N GLN A 139 -3.15 11.36 5.00
CA GLN A 139 -1.81 11.93 4.83
C GLN A 139 -1.08 11.29 3.66
N ASP A 140 -0.40 12.10 2.84
CA ASP A 140 0.53 11.69 1.78
C ASP A 140 -0.05 10.70 0.76
N MET A 141 -1.34 10.87 0.40
CA MET A 141 -2.05 9.96 -0.51
C MET A 141 -1.50 9.94 -1.94
N GLU A 142 -0.69 10.91 -2.34
CA GLU A 142 0.04 10.92 -3.61
C GLU A 142 1.23 9.97 -3.64
N MET A 143 1.71 9.49 -2.48
CA MET A 143 2.92 8.70 -2.35
C MET A 143 2.63 7.20 -2.57
N TRP A 144 2.56 6.81 -3.85
CA TRP A 144 2.37 5.42 -4.29
C TRP A 144 3.66 4.86 -4.87
N GLN A 145 4.16 3.77 -4.30
CA GLN A 145 5.31 3.06 -4.83
C GLN A 145 4.89 2.07 -5.92
N PHE A 146 5.52 2.18 -7.08
CA PHE A 146 5.44 1.18 -8.14
C PHE A 146 6.64 0.23 -8.01
N HIS A 147 6.37 -1.07 -7.90
CA HIS A 147 7.42 -2.07 -7.90
C HIS A 147 7.94 -2.25 -9.33
N PRO A 148 9.27 -2.22 -9.54
CA PRO A 148 9.83 -2.36 -10.89
C PRO A 148 9.43 -3.65 -11.59
N THR A 149 9.38 -4.75 -10.86
CA THR A 149 9.26 -6.10 -11.43
C THR A 149 7.93 -6.77 -11.06
N GLY A 150 6.82 -6.29 -11.64
CA GLY A 150 5.59 -7.08 -11.78
C GLY A 150 5.63 -7.88 -13.08
N ILE A 151 5.11 -9.12 -13.10
CA ILE A 151 4.98 -9.89 -14.34
C ILE A 151 4.07 -9.14 -15.31
N ALA A 152 4.54 -8.88 -16.52
CA ALA A 152 3.78 -8.18 -17.54
C ALA A 152 2.46 -8.89 -17.84
N GLY A 153 1.34 -8.15 -17.85
CA GLY A 153 -0.01 -8.66 -18.06
C GLY A 153 -0.67 -9.27 -16.83
N ALA A 154 0.08 -9.97 -15.95
CA ALA A 154 -0.48 -10.61 -14.76
C ALA A 154 -0.42 -9.71 -13.50
N GLY A 155 0.49 -8.74 -13.45
CA GLY A 155 0.70 -7.90 -12.27
C GLY A 155 1.31 -8.61 -11.06
N VAL A 156 1.59 -9.91 -11.14
CA VAL A 156 2.14 -10.72 -10.04
C VAL A 156 3.55 -10.27 -9.70
N LEU A 157 3.82 -10.14 -8.41
CA LEU A 157 5.10 -9.65 -7.90
C LEU A 157 6.25 -10.63 -8.17
N VAL A 158 7.29 -10.17 -8.87
CA VAL A 158 8.62 -10.79 -8.85
C VAL A 158 9.47 -10.03 -7.84
N THR A 159 9.80 -10.70 -6.73
CA THR A 159 10.49 -10.05 -5.59
C THR A 159 11.78 -9.33 -5.99
N GLU A 160 12.05 -8.21 -5.35
CA GLU A 160 13.34 -7.51 -5.45
C GLU A 160 14.53 -8.40 -5.06
N GLY A 161 14.29 -9.45 -4.28
CA GLY A 161 15.26 -10.48 -3.96
C GLY A 161 15.95 -11.07 -5.19
N CYS A 162 15.28 -11.14 -6.34
CA CYS A 162 15.87 -11.59 -7.59
C CYS A 162 17.07 -10.72 -8.01
N ARG A 163 16.93 -9.40 -7.88
CA ARG A 163 18.03 -8.46 -8.16
C ARG A 163 19.07 -8.48 -7.05
N GLY A 164 18.64 -8.72 -5.81
CA GLY A 164 19.54 -8.93 -4.67
C GLY A 164 20.41 -10.18 -4.79
N GLU A 165 19.92 -11.23 -5.44
CA GLU A 165 20.70 -12.46 -5.74
C GLU A 165 21.55 -12.32 -7.02
N GLY A 166 21.53 -11.16 -7.70
CA GLY A 166 22.37 -10.88 -8.87
C GLY A 166 21.63 -10.79 -10.21
N GLY A 167 20.29 -10.82 -10.20
CA GLY A 167 19.48 -10.56 -11.40
C GLY A 167 19.57 -9.11 -11.87
N TYR A 168 19.39 -8.88 -13.18
CA TYR A 168 19.42 -7.54 -13.76
C TYR A 168 18.43 -7.35 -14.91
N LEU A 169 18.19 -6.07 -15.25
CA LEU A 169 17.19 -5.66 -16.21
C LEU A 169 17.82 -5.40 -17.60
N LEU A 170 17.14 -5.85 -18.65
CA LEU A 170 17.53 -5.68 -20.05
C LEU A 170 16.40 -5.04 -20.86
N ASN A 171 16.73 -4.04 -21.68
CA ASN A 171 15.85 -3.53 -22.72
C ASN A 171 15.82 -4.46 -23.96
N LYS A 172 15.10 -4.07 -25.02
CA LYS A 172 14.97 -4.88 -26.24
C LYS A 172 16.30 -5.11 -26.97
N ASP A 173 17.25 -4.18 -26.84
CA ASP A 173 18.56 -4.23 -27.48
C ASP A 173 19.55 -5.10 -26.70
N GLY A 174 19.14 -5.66 -25.56
CA GLY A 174 19.97 -6.46 -24.66
C GLY A 174 20.90 -5.60 -23.78
N GLU A 175 20.68 -4.29 -23.71
CA GLU A 175 21.45 -3.39 -22.86
C GLU A 175 20.99 -3.51 -21.39
N ARG A 176 21.94 -3.58 -20.47
CA ARG A 176 21.72 -3.42 -19.03
C ARG A 176 21.62 -1.92 -18.71
N PHE A 177 20.50 -1.31 -19.08
CA PHE A 177 20.29 0.14 -19.07
C PHE A 177 20.43 0.81 -17.70
N MET A 178 20.25 0.07 -16.60
CA MET A 178 20.40 0.63 -15.25
C MET A 178 21.82 1.13 -14.97
N GLU A 179 22.84 0.67 -15.67
CA GLU A 179 24.20 1.20 -15.59
C GLU A 179 24.30 2.66 -16.08
N ARG A 180 23.40 3.07 -16.98
CA ARG A 180 23.31 4.44 -17.49
C ARG A 180 22.52 5.36 -16.55
N TYR A 181 21.47 4.86 -15.92
CA TYR A 181 20.60 5.65 -15.02
C TYR A 181 21.11 5.72 -13.58
N ALA A 182 21.80 4.70 -13.11
CA ALA A 182 22.31 4.58 -11.74
C ALA A 182 23.67 3.87 -11.74
N PRO A 183 24.77 4.53 -12.16
CA PRO A 183 26.05 3.87 -12.38
C PRO A 183 26.61 3.12 -11.17
N ASN A 184 26.36 3.60 -9.96
CA ASN A 184 26.85 3.00 -8.72
C ASN A 184 25.96 1.86 -8.21
N ALA A 185 24.66 2.11 -8.07
CA ALA A 185 23.70 1.17 -7.49
C ALA A 185 23.12 0.21 -8.53
N LYS A 186 23.17 0.55 -9.83
CA LYS A 186 22.63 -0.24 -10.95
C LYS A 186 21.21 -0.74 -10.66
N ASP A 187 20.96 -2.00 -10.86
CA ASP A 187 19.65 -2.65 -10.62
C ASP A 187 19.21 -2.68 -9.14
N LEU A 188 20.10 -2.33 -8.22
CA LEU A 188 19.82 -2.15 -6.80
C LEU A 188 19.67 -0.69 -6.38
N ALA A 189 19.43 0.22 -7.33
CA ALA A 189 18.93 1.56 -7.02
C ALA A 189 17.55 1.50 -6.35
N GLY A 190 17.11 2.60 -5.75
CA GLY A 190 15.78 2.67 -5.13
C GLY A 190 14.68 2.33 -6.13
N ARG A 191 13.59 1.73 -5.66
CA ARG A 191 12.48 1.25 -6.51
C ARG A 191 11.90 2.32 -7.42
N ASP A 192 11.79 3.54 -6.91
CA ASP A 192 11.32 4.71 -7.67
C ASP A 192 12.23 5.02 -8.87
N VAL A 193 13.54 4.94 -8.68
CA VAL A 193 14.53 5.16 -9.75
C VAL A 193 14.43 4.07 -10.81
N VAL A 194 14.44 2.80 -10.38
CA VAL A 194 14.36 1.67 -11.32
C VAL A 194 13.05 1.69 -12.09
N ALA A 195 11.90 1.92 -11.42
CA ALA A 195 10.60 1.99 -12.09
C ALA A 195 10.53 3.12 -13.11
N ARG A 196 11.04 4.32 -12.78
CA ARG A 196 11.14 5.44 -13.74
C ARG A 196 12.03 5.10 -14.92
N SER A 197 13.21 4.55 -14.69
CA SER A 197 14.14 4.16 -15.76
C SER A 197 13.52 3.16 -16.72
N MET A 198 12.83 2.13 -16.21
CA MET A 198 12.09 1.17 -17.04
C MET A 198 11.00 1.85 -17.88
N MET A 199 10.24 2.76 -17.30
CA MET A 199 9.19 3.48 -18.04
C MET A 199 9.76 4.43 -19.09
N ILE A 200 10.93 5.03 -18.86
CA ILE A 200 11.64 5.84 -19.87
C ILE A 200 12.06 4.93 -21.05
N GLU A 201 12.69 3.78 -20.77
CA GLU A 201 13.04 2.81 -21.81
C GLU A 201 11.84 2.41 -22.66
N ILE A 202 10.71 2.11 -22.04
CA ILE A 202 9.47 1.74 -22.72
C ILE A 202 8.94 2.91 -23.57
N ARG A 203 8.87 4.12 -23.03
CA ARG A 203 8.34 5.31 -23.73
C ARG A 203 9.19 5.73 -24.92
N GLU A 204 10.50 5.57 -24.82
CA GLU A 204 11.45 5.88 -25.90
C GLU A 204 11.58 4.73 -26.93
N GLY A 205 10.70 3.72 -26.84
CA GLY A 205 10.63 2.63 -27.80
C GLY A 205 11.73 1.58 -27.65
N ARG A 206 12.44 1.54 -26.51
CA ARG A 206 13.43 0.50 -26.18
C ARG A 206 12.86 -0.63 -25.31
N GLY A 207 11.56 -0.62 -25.01
CA GLY A 207 10.85 -1.75 -24.44
C GLY A 207 10.78 -2.94 -25.38
N CYS A 208 10.71 -4.15 -24.82
CA CYS A 208 10.44 -5.38 -25.59
C CYS A 208 8.96 -5.45 -25.92
N ASP A 209 8.61 -5.92 -27.11
CA ASP A 209 7.23 -6.17 -27.50
C ASP A 209 6.78 -7.56 -27.00
N GLY A 210 5.50 -7.69 -26.67
CA GLY A 210 4.91 -8.95 -26.23
C GLY A 210 3.38 -8.90 -26.20
N PRO A 211 2.72 -10.04 -25.93
CA PRO A 211 1.27 -10.15 -25.96
C PRO A 211 0.56 -9.25 -24.93
N TRP A 212 1.28 -8.78 -23.92
CA TRP A 212 0.77 -7.91 -22.88
C TRP A 212 1.23 -6.45 -23.01
N GLY A 213 1.74 -6.06 -24.18
CA GLY A 213 2.29 -4.75 -24.45
C GLY A 213 3.79 -4.61 -24.16
N PRO A 214 4.32 -3.38 -24.24
CA PRO A 214 5.74 -3.12 -24.02
C PRO A 214 6.17 -3.45 -22.60
N HIS A 215 7.32 -4.12 -22.45
CA HIS A 215 7.87 -4.57 -21.17
C HIS A 215 9.40 -4.56 -21.16
N ILE A 216 10.00 -4.86 -20.02
CA ILE A 216 11.43 -5.03 -19.79
C ILE A 216 11.69 -6.51 -19.44
N LYS A 217 12.89 -6.99 -19.66
CA LYS A 217 13.31 -8.35 -19.35
C LYS A 217 14.11 -8.38 -18.05
N LEU A 218 13.69 -9.19 -17.07
CA LEU A 218 14.48 -9.51 -15.88
C LEU A 218 15.28 -10.79 -16.14
N LYS A 219 16.60 -10.69 -16.23
CA LYS A 219 17.52 -11.79 -16.51
C LYS A 219 17.97 -12.46 -15.22
N LEU A 220 17.76 -13.76 -15.11
CA LEU A 220 18.14 -14.62 -13.97
C LEU A 220 18.90 -15.88 -14.39
N ASP A 221 18.80 -16.32 -15.63
CA ASP A 221 19.35 -17.60 -16.15
C ASP A 221 20.86 -17.74 -15.95
N HIS A 222 21.60 -16.62 -15.90
CA HIS A 222 23.05 -16.61 -15.63
C HIS A 222 23.43 -17.02 -14.20
N LEU A 223 22.48 -17.02 -13.25
CA LEU A 223 22.71 -17.45 -11.86
C LEU A 223 22.80 -18.97 -11.70
N GLY A 224 22.28 -19.69 -12.68
CA GLY A 224 22.25 -21.15 -12.69
C GLY A 224 21.10 -21.76 -11.87
N ARG A 225 20.78 -23.01 -12.19
CA ARG A 225 19.67 -23.76 -11.62
C ARG A 225 19.73 -23.85 -10.09
N ASP A 226 20.89 -24.20 -9.54
CA ASP A 226 21.05 -24.45 -8.11
C ASP A 226 20.75 -23.21 -7.26
N VAL A 227 21.19 -22.03 -7.71
CA VAL A 227 20.88 -20.76 -7.04
C VAL A 227 19.40 -20.45 -7.14
N LEU A 228 18.80 -20.59 -8.32
CA LEU A 228 17.38 -20.27 -8.53
C LEU A 228 16.46 -21.19 -7.73
N GLU A 229 16.70 -22.50 -7.73
CA GLU A 229 15.87 -23.46 -7.02
C GLU A 229 16.07 -23.41 -5.49
N SER A 230 17.24 -23.01 -4.99
CA SER A 230 17.50 -22.89 -3.55
C SER A 230 17.09 -21.52 -2.96
N ARG A 231 17.29 -20.44 -3.72
CA ARG A 231 17.10 -19.05 -3.21
C ARG A 231 15.79 -18.42 -3.66
N LEU A 232 15.27 -18.83 -4.82
CA LEU A 232 14.12 -18.22 -5.49
C LEU A 232 13.10 -19.27 -5.99
N PRO A 233 12.81 -20.35 -5.23
CA PRO A 233 11.93 -21.44 -5.70
C PRO A 233 10.52 -20.95 -6.05
N GLY A 234 9.96 -20.03 -5.24
CA GLY A 234 8.64 -19.46 -5.49
C GLY A 234 8.60 -18.58 -6.74
N ILE A 235 9.67 -17.85 -7.03
CA ILE A 235 9.76 -17.05 -8.27
C ILE A 235 9.84 -17.96 -9.50
N CYS A 236 10.55 -19.08 -9.43
CA CYS A 236 10.56 -20.06 -10.51
C CYS A 236 9.16 -20.60 -10.80
N GLU A 237 8.39 -20.91 -9.77
CA GLU A 237 7.00 -21.36 -9.88
C GLU A 237 6.08 -20.29 -10.47
N LEU A 238 6.13 -19.07 -9.92
CA LEU A 238 5.32 -17.94 -10.39
C LEU A 238 5.60 -17.58 -11.86
N SER A 239 6.87 -17.59 -12.27
CA SER A 239 7.26 -17.29 -13.64
C SER A 239 6.75 -18.32 -14.64
N ARG A 240 6.83 -19.61 -14.30
CA ARG A 240 6.27 -20.68 -15.13
C ARG A 240 4.74 -20.61 -15.23
N THR A 241 4.08 -20.26 -14.13
CA THR A 241 2.61 -20.21 -14.06
C THR A 241 2.04 -18.98 -14.76
N PHE A 242 2.56 -17.79 -14.49
CA PHE A 242 1.94 -16.53 -14.92
C PHE A 242 2.62 -15.86 -16.11
N ALA A 243 3.92 -16.10 -16.33
CA ALA A 243 4.64 -15.59 -17.50
C ALA A 243 4.86 -16.66 -18.57
N HIS A 244 4.60 -17.94 -18.26
CA HIS A 244 4.92 -19.10 -19.11
C HIS A 244 6.40 -19.19 -19.48
N VAL A 245 7.27 -18.72 -18.57
CA VAL A 245 8.72 -18.62 -18.75
C VAL A 245 9.43 -19.48 -17.70
N ASP A 246 10.44 -20.25 -18.11
CA ASP A 246 11.37 -20.93 -17.19
C ASP A 246 12.57 -20.01 -16.91
N PRO A 247 12.68 -19.36 -15.74
CA PRO A 247 13.73 -18.38 -15.47
C PRO A 247 15.14 -18.97 -15.42
N VAL A 248 15.27 -20.31 -15.44
CA VAL A 248 16.55 -21.00 -15.61
C VAL A 248 17.06 -20.90 -17.05
N LYS A 249 16.18 -20.65 -18.02
CA LYS A 249 16.48 -20.67 -19.46
C LYS A 249 16.35 -19.33 -20.14
N GLU A 250 15.41 -18.49 -19.68
CA GLU A 250 15.08 -17.25 -20.36
C GLU A 250 14.61 -16.16 -19.38
N PRO A 251 14.74 -14.88 -19.74
CA PRO A 251 14.35 -13.75 -18.88
C PRO A 251 12.84 -13.65 -18.67
N ILE A 252 12.44 -13.17 -17.49
CA ILE A 252 11.04 -12.92 -17.12
C ILE A 252 10.60 -11.57 -17.70
N PRO A 253 9.43 -11.47 -18.41
CA PRO A 253 8.85 -10.19 -18.82
C PRO A 253 8.28 -9.43 -17.63
N VAL A 254 8.75 -8.22 -17.37
CA VAL A 254 8.36 -7.41 -16.20
C VAL A 254 8.04 -5.96 -16.59
N ILE A 255 7.14 -5.34 -15.81
CA ILE A 255 6.74 -3.94 -15.97
C ILE A 255 6.53 -3.30 -14.59
N PRO A 256 6.79 -1.98 -14.42
CA PRO A 256 6.46 -1.28 -13.18
C PRO A 256 4.97 -1.39 -12.87
N THR A 257 4.65 -1.84 -11.66
CA THR A 257 3.30 -2.21 -11.24
C THR A 257 3.00 -1.61 -9.86
N CYS A 258 1.82 -1.05 -9.64
CA CYS A 258 1.42 -0.48 -8.35
C CYS A 258 1.62 -1.51 -7.24
N HIS A 259 2.25 -1.10 -6.12
CA HIS A 259 2.71 -2.05 -5.11
C HIS A 259 2.41 -1.66 -3.66
N TYR A 260 2.67 -0.40 -3.26
CA TYR A 260 2.57 0.00 -1.86
C TYR A 260 2.12 1.45 -1.70
N MET A 261 1.21 1.67 -0.75
CA MET A 261 0.71 2.97 -0.34
C MET A 261 1.53 3.47 0.86
N MET A 262 2.34 4.54 0.70
CA MET A 262 3.07 5.14 1.82
C MET A 262 2.20 6.09 2.63
N GLY A 263 1.21 6.69 2.01
CA GLY A 263 0.18 7.49 2.67
C GLY A 263 -0.84 6.67 3.45
N GLY A 264 -1.83 7.31 4.04
CA GLY A 264 -2.90 6.66 4.80
C GLY A 264 -3.39 7.48 5.98
N VAL A 265 -3.94 6.81 6.97
CA VAL A 265 -4.37 7.42 8.24
C VAL A 265 -3.16 7.95 9.00
N PRO A 266 -3.06 9.27 9.27
CA PRO A 266 -1.95 9.81 10.05
C PRO A 266 -1.99 9.27 11.49
N THR A 267 -0.86 8.77 11.99
CA THR A 267 -0.76 8.17 13.32
C THR A 267 0.47 8.64 14.09
N GLN A 268 0.38 8.55 15.40
CA GLN A 268 1.53 8.54 16.29
C GLN A 268 2.24 7.17 16.24
N VAL A 269 3.42 7.08 16.83
CA VAL A 269 4.19 5.82 16.94
C VAL A 269 3.45 4.72 17.75
N SER A 270 2.51 5.12 18.61
CA SER A 270 1.61 4.24 19.34
C SER A 270 0.46 3.65 18.49
N GLY A 271 0.37 4.03 17.23
CA GLY A 271 -0.76 3.70 16.36
C GLY A 271 -2.00 4.57 16.56
N GLN A 272 -2.04 5.48 17.55
CA GLN A 272 -3.14 6.40 17.78
C GLN A 272 -3.35 7.29 16.55
N ALA A 273 -4.55 7.26 15.96
CA ALA A 273 -4.90 8.13 14.83
C ALA A 273 -4.98 9.59 15.28
N ILE A 274 -4.51 10.49 14.44
CA ILE A 274 -4.48 11.94 14.70
C ILE A 274 -5.12 12.72 13.56
N LYS A 275 -5.56 13.94 13.88
CA LYS A 275 -5.97 14.98 12.93
C LYS A 275 -5.50 16.35 13.40
N GLN A 276 -5.46 17.33 12.52
CA GLN A 276 -5.19 18.72 12.91
C GLN A 276 -6.47 19.41 13.40
N ASP A 277 -6.36 20.17 14.48
CA ASP A 277 -7.41 21.09 14.91
C ASP A 277 -7.43 22.38 14.05
N SER A 278 -8.31 23.32 14.38
CA SER A 278 -8.43 24.60 13.67
C SER A 278 -7.18 25.50 13.74
N HIS A 279 -6.24 25.19 14.61
CA HIS A 279 -4.95 25.88 14.77
C HIS A 279 -3.78 25.12 14.14
N GLY A 280 -4.04 23.98 13.45
CA GLY A 280 -3.02 23.14 12.84
C GLY A 280 -2.27 22.24 13.82
N LYS A 281 -2.73 22.14 15.07
CA LYS A 281 -2.12 21.27 16.08
C LYS A 281 -2.68 19.85 15.98
N ASP A 282 -1.79 18.86 16.09
CA ASP A 282 -2.20 17.45 16.13
C ASP A 282 -3.02 17.13 17.38
N VAL A 283 -4.19 16.56 17.18
CA VAL A 283 -5.09 16.06 18.22
C VAL A 283 -5.48 14.60 17.91
N GLU A 284 -5.72 13.83 18.96
CA GLU A 284 -6.07 12.41 18.81
C GLU A 284 -7.51 12.23 18.32
N VAL A 285 -7.71 11.28 17.42
CA VAL A 285 -9.03 10.75 17.06
C VAL A 285 -9.38 9.67 18.09
N GLN A 286 -10.19 10.04 19.07
CA GLN A 286 -10.50 9.19 20.21
C GLN A 286 -11.11 7.85 19.79
N GLY A 287 -10.55 6.74 20.31
CA GLY A 287 -11.01 5.37 20.05
C GLY A 287 -10.56 4.78 18.72
N LEU A 288 -9.78 5.51 17.89
CA LEU A 288 -9.28 5.04 16.59
C LEU A 288 -7.75 4.89 16.58
N PHE A 289 -7.30 3.76 16.10
CA PHE A 289 -5.90 3.41 15.88
C PHE A 289 -5.71 2.86 14.47
N ALA A 290 -4.49 2.98 13.94
CA ALA A 290 -4.12 2.30 12.70
C ALA A 290 -2.65 1.86 12.75
N CYS A 291 -2.33 0.74 12.09
CA CYS A 291 -0.97 0.24 11.97
C CYS A 291 -0.78 -0.55 10.66
N GLY A 292 0.47 -0.63 10.20
CA GLY A 292 0.80 -1.23 8.92
C GLY A 292 0.46 -0.32 7.73
N GLU A 293 0.25 -0.87 6.55
CA GLU A 293 0.13 -0.11 5.30
C GLU A 293 -1.04 0.88 5.25
N ILE A 294 -2.09 0.69 6.04
CA ILE A 294 -3.18 1.67 6.19
C ILE A 294 -2.75 2.94 6.93
N ALA A 295 -1.72 2.86 7.77
CA ALA A 295 -1.26 3.95 8.60
C ALA A 295 -0.13 4.75 7.96
N SER A 296 -0.16 6.06 8.09
CA SER A 296 0.95 6.95 7.75
C SER A 296 1.62 7.45 9.02
N VAL A 297 2.54 6.64 9.57
CA VAL A 297 3.38 6.99 10.72
C VAL A 297 4.64 7.76 10.29
N SER A 298 4.77 8.07 9.00
CA SER A 298 5.88 8.79 8.35
C SER A 298 7.21 8.02 8.26
N VAL A 299 7.24 6.73 8.59
CA VAL A 299 8.48 5.93 8.59
C VAL A 299 9.04 5.65 7.20
N HIS A 300 8.20 5.69 6.18
CA HIS A 300 8.58 5.40 4.79
C HIS A 300 8.93 6.65 3.98
N GLY A 301 8.51 7.83 4.43
CA GLY A 301 8.65 9.05 3.65
C GLY A 301 8.02 8.92 2.26
N ALA A 302 8.64 9.52 1.26
CA ALA A 302 8.12 9.53 -0.11
C ALA A 302 8.45 8.26 -0.93
N ASN A 303 9.26 7.33 -0.40
CA ASN A 303 9.59 6.07 -1.07
C ASN A 303 10.10 5.01 -0.09
N ARG A 304 9.36 3.95 0.10
CA ARG A 304 9.67 2.85 1.02
C ARG A 304 10.85 2.01 0.51
N LEU A 305 11.81 1.71 1.38
CA LEU A 305 12.88 0.76 1.10
C LEU A 305 12.37 -0.69 1.12
N GLY A 306 12.99 -1.53 0.32
CA GLY A 306 12.67 -2.97 0.26
C GLY A 306 12.80 -3.64 1.63
N GLY A 307 11.84 -4.52 1.97
CA GLY A 307 11.76 -5.21 3.27
C GLY A 307 11.14 -4.38 4.40
N ASN A 308 11.11 -3.05 4.31
CA ASN A 308 10.60 -2.20 5.39
C ASN A 308 9.08 -2.30 5.60
N SER A 309 8.29 -2.77 4.62
CA SER A 309 6.87 -3.06 4.84
C SER A 309 6.66 -4.08 5.95
N LEU A 310 7.34 -5.23 5.87
CA LEU A 310 7.22 -6.27 6.91
C LEU A 310 7.75 -5.79 8.27
N LEU A 311 8.80 -4.97 8.27
CA LEU A 311 9.35 -4.38 9.48
C LEU A 311 8.35 -3.41 10.14
N ASP A 312 7.70 -2.56 9.35
CA ASP A 312 6.64 -1.64 9.77
C ASP A 312 5.50 -2.40 10.46
N LEU A 313 4.94 -3.42 9.82
CA LEU A 313 3.85 -4.24 10.36
C LEU A 313 4.18 -4.79 11.76
N VAL A 314 5.39 -5.33 11.92
CA VAL A 314 5.84 -5.94 13.20
C VAL A 314 6.09 -4.88 14.26
N VAL A 315 6.77 -3.78 13.91
CA VAL A 315 7.19 -2.76 14.89
C VAL A 315 5.97 -1.97 15.38
N PHE A 316 5.18 -1.41 14.46
CA PHE A 316 4.04 -0.56 14.84
C PHE A 316 2.82 -1.37 15.28
N GLY A 317 2.59 -2.56 14.74
CA GLY A 317 1.58 -3.47 15.28
C GLY A 317 1.88 -3.85 16.74
N ARG A 318 3.15 -4.14 17.06
CA ARG A 318 3.58 -4.40 18.44
C ARG A 318 3.46 -3.15 19.32
N ALA A 319 3.87 -1.99 18.84
CA ALA A 319 3.78 -0.73 19.59
C ALA A 319 2.32 -0.40 19.93
N THR A 320 1.41 -0.52 18.95
CA THR A 320 -0.03 -0.34 19.14
C THR A 320 -0.59 -1.32 20.17
N GLY A 321 -0.23 -2.61 20.06
CA GLY A 321 -0.70 -3.63 20.99
C GLY A 321 -0.23 -3.37 22.43
N LEU A 322 1.01 -2.93 22.64
CA LEU A 322 1.52 -2.58 23.97
C LEU A 322 0.80 -1.36 24.54
N HIS A 323 0.68 -0.29 23.75
CA HIS A 323 -0.04 0.92 24.15
C HIS A 323 -1.49 0.64 24.55
N LEU A 324 -2.21 -0.15 23.74
CA LEU A 324 -3.58 -0.57 24.07
C LEU A 324 -3.64 -1.43 25.32
N GLY A 325 -2.67 -2.32 25.53
CA GLY A 325 -2.58 -3.15 26.73
C GLY A 325 -2.42 -2.33 28.01
N GLU A 326 -1.75 -1.18 27.94
CA GLU A 326 -1.59 -0.26 29.07
C GLU A 326 -2.82 0.64 29.26
N THR A 327 -3.30 1.27 28.18
CA THR A 327 -4.34 2.29 28.25
C THR A 327 -5.74 1.71 28.47
N LEU A 328 -6.09 0.58 27.84
CA LEU A 328 -7.43 0.00 27.95
C LEU A 328 -7.70 -0.66 29.31
N ARG A 329 -6.67 -1.02 30.08
CA ARG A 329 -6.83 -1.53 31.45
C ARG A 329 -7.39 -0.47 32.39
N ALA A 330 -7.06 0.79 32.17
CA ALA A 330 -7.55 1.90 32.97
C ALA A 330 -8.97 2.36 32.57
N GLN A 331 -9.45 1.97 31.39
CA GLN A 331 -10.80 2.33 30.91
C GLN A 331 -11.83 1.29 31.41
N ALA A 332 -12.79 1.74 32.23
CA ALA A 332 -13.79 0.86 32.83
C ALA A 332 -14.71 0.21 31.76
N GLU A 333 -15.26 0.99 30.83
CA GLU A 333 -16.22 0.51 29.83
C GLU A 333 -16.03 1.19 28.46
N ALA A 334 -16.56 0.54 27.41
CA ALA A 334 -16.67 1.15 26.10
C ALA A 334 -17.77 2.20 26.10
N ARG A 335 -17.53 3.34 25.44
CA ARG A 335 -18.51 4.42 25.30
C ARG A 335 -19.79 3.90 24.63
N PRO A 336 -20.98 4.32 25.07
CA PRO A 336 -22.23 3.93 24.43
C PRO A 336 -22.38 4.60 23.07
N ALA A 337 -22.92 3.87 22.10
CA ALA A 337 -23.40 4.41 20.84
C ALA A 337 -24.93 4.64 20.93
N THR A 338 -25.44 5.68 20.29
CA THR A 338 -26.87 5.87 20.08
C THR A 338 -27.34 5.09 18.84
N ALA A 339 -28.64 4.86 18.70
CA ALA A 339 -29.20 4.28 17.47
C ALA A 339 -28.83 5.12 16.24
N SER A 340 -28.87 6.44 16.33
CA SER A 340 -28.48 7.37 15.26
C SER A 340 -27.02 7.21 14.83
N ASP A 341 -26.07 6.98 15.76
CA ASP A 341 -24.66 6.76 15.43
C ASP A 341 -24.47 5.47 14.61
N ILE A 342 -25.23 4.43 14.95
CA ILE A 342 -25.21 3.14 14.25
C ILE A 342 -25.87 3.26 12.87
N GLU A 343 -27.04 3.89 12.78
CA GLU A 343 -27.75 4.11 11.51
C GLU A 343 -26.92 4.89 10.50
N ALA A 344 -26.17 5.89 10.95
CA ALA A 344 -25.26 6.65 10.08
C ALA A 344 -24.22 5.75 9.41
N SER A 345 -23.68 4.74 10.11
CA SER A 345 -22.71 3.79 9.57
C SER A 345 -23.31 2.80 8.55
N LEU A 346 -24.64 2.72 8.46
CA LEU A 346 -25.35 1.81 7.54
C LEU A 346 -25.81 2.52 6.25
N ALA A 347 -25.74 3.83 6.18
CA ALA A 347 -26.31 4.62 5.08
C ALA A 347 -25.81 4.15 3.69
N ARG A 348 -24.53 3.83 3.58
CA ARG A 348 -23.91 3.33 2.35
C ARG A 348 -24.47 1.97 1.93
N THR A 349 -24.56 1.03 2.85
CA THR A 349 -25.11 -0.30 2.60
C THR A 349 -26.58 -0.20 2.18
N MET A 350 -27.37 0.63 2.87
CA MET A 350 -28.80 0.86 2.54
C MET A 350 -28.98 1.50 1.16
N ARG A 351 -28.04 2.34 0.71
CA ARG A 351 -28.07 2.89 -0.66
C ARG A 351 -28.00 1.76 -1.69
N TRP A 352 -27.09 0.80 -1.54
CA TRP A 352 -26.96 -0.34 -2.44
C TRP A 352 -28.19 -1.25 -2.40
N GLU A 353 -28.70 -1.55 -1.21
CA GLU A 353 -29.90 -2.38 -1.04
C GLU A 353 -31.13 -1.74 -1.72
N ASN A 354 -31.28 -0.44 -1.63
CA ASN A 354 -32.40 0.28 -2.20
C ASN A 354 -32.23 0.67 -3.68
N SER A 355 -31.09 0.36 -4.29
CA SER A 355 -30.84 0.67 -5.70
C SER A 355 -31.80 -0.10 -6.63
N LYS A 356 -32.39 0.61 -7.62
CA LYS A 356 -33.39 0.06 -8.56
C LYS A 356 -32.96 0.38 -9.99
N GLY A 357 -32.22 -0.53 -10.61
CA GLY A 357 -31.64 -0.29 -11.92
C GLY A 357 -30.50 0.73 -11.87
N GLY A 358 -29.77 0.84 -12.95
CA GLY A 358 -28.62 1.74 -13.06
C GLY A 358 -27.44 1.08 -13.77
N GLU A 359 -26.27 1.69 -13.62
CA GLU A 359 -25.06 1.25 -14.29
C GLU A 359 -24.42 0.04 -13.59
N ASP A 360 -23.76 -0.83 -14.37
CA ASP A 360 -23.04 -1.98 -13.86
C ASP A 360 -21.78 -1.52 -13.08
N PRO A 361 -21.64 -1.87 -11.78
CA PRO A 361 -20.47 -1.53 -10.97
C PRO A 361 -19.13 -2.01 -11.55
N VAL A 362 -19.14 -3.12 -12.31
CA VAL A 362 -17.92 -3.66 -12.96
C VAL A 362 -17.37 -2.70 -14.01
N VAL A 363 -18.26 -2.05 -14.77
CA VAL A 363 -17.86 -1.04 -15.77
C VAL A 363 -17.23 0.18 -15.07
N ILE A 364 -17.89 0.67 -14.04
CA ILE A 364 -17.40 1.81 -13.24
C ILE A 364 -16.03 1.51 -12.62
N ARG A 365 -15.84 0.31 -12.06
CA ARG A 365 -14.56 -0.13 -11.50
C ARG A 365 -13.44 -0.12 -12.55
N LYS A 366 -13.71 -0.64 -13.75
CA LYS A 366 -12.73 -0.64 -14.84
C LYS A 366 -12.37 0.77 -15.30
N ASP A 367 -13.35 1.66 -15.40
CA ASP A 367 -13.12 3.05 -15.78
C ASP A 367 -12.28 3.79 -14.74
N LEU A 368 -12.59 3.62 -13.45
CA LEU A 368 -11.78 4.15 -12.34
C LEU A 368 -10.33 3.67 -12.43
N GLN A 369 -10.13 2.35 -12.56
CA GLN A 369 -8.79 1.75 -12.63
C GLN A 369 -8.01 2.24 -13.86
N ARG A 370 -8.66 2.40 -15.00
CA ARG A 370 -8.06 2.94 -16.22
C ARG A 370 -7.68 4.41 -16.05
N CYS A 371 -8.56 5.24 -15.49
CA CYS A 371 -8.28 6.64 -15.20
C CYS A 371 -7.06 6.79 -14.29
N MET A 372 -7.01 6.04 -13.18
CA MET A 372 -5.87 6.06 -12.25
C MET A 372 -4.57 5.58 -12.91
N GLN A 373 -4.63 4.50 -13.70
CA GLN A 373 -3.45 3.96 -14.39
C GLN A 373 -2.88 4.95 -15.41
N ASN A 374 -3.73 5.65 -16.15
CA ASN A 374 -3.31 6.56 -17.22
C ASN A 374 -2.79 7.89 -16.68
N ASN A 375 -3.42 8.45 -15.65
CA ASN A 375 -3.19 9.83 -15.22
C ASN A 375 -2.37 9.95 -13.92
N PHE A 376 -2.31 8.90 -13.08
CA PHE A 376 -1.73 8.97 -11.73
C PHE A 376 -0.71 7.86 -11.43
N SER A 377 -0.13 7.23 -12.45
CA SER A 377 0.84 6.14 -12.28
C SER A 377 2.27 6.62 -12.00
N VAL A 378 3.29 5.95 -12.56
CA VAL A 378 4.73 6.21 -12.30
C VAL A 378 5.13 7.64 -12.67
N PHE A 379 4.69 8.13 -13.82
CA PHE A 379 4.91 9.50 -14.25
C PHE A 379 3.62 10.29 -14.28
N ARG A 380 3.68 11.52 -13.81
CA ARG A 380 2.56 12.43 -13.66
C ARG A 380 2.84 13.76 -14.35
N GLU A 381 1.80 14.37 -14.87
CA GLU A 381 1.84 15.68 -15.52
C GLU A 381 0.60 16.47 -15.12
N GLY A 382 0.74 17.75 -14.81
CA GLY A 382 -0.36 18.55 -14.27
C GLY A 382 -1.60 18.56 -15.15
N LYS A 383 -1.44 18.67 -16.49
CA LYS A 383 -2.57 18.61 -17.42
C LYS A 383 -3.30 17.28 -17.37
N ALA A 384 -2.57 16.17 -17.49
CA ALA A 384 -3.16 14.83 -17.45
C ALA A 384 -3.83 14.53 -16.10
N MET A 385 -3.22 14.95 -14.98
CA MET A 385 -3.83 14.80 -13.65
C MET A 385 -5.08 15.65 -13.48
N ALA A 386 -5.11 16.87 -14.01
CA ALA A 386 -6.31 17.72 -13.96
C ALA A 386 -7.47 17.10 -14.77
N GLU A 387 -7.19 16.61 -15.99
CA GLU A 387 -8.15 15.89 -16.82
C GLU A 387 -8.64 14.61 -16.12
N GLY A 388 -7.72 13.84 -15.52
CA GLY A 388 -8.04 12.63 -14.76
C GLY A 388 -8.89 12.91 -13.51
N LEU A 389 -8.68 14.04 -12.83
CA LEU A 389 -9.51 14.43 -11.69
C LEU A 389 -10.94 14.75 -12.11
N GLU A 390 -11.14 15.45 -13.24
CA GLU A 390 -12.47 15.68 -13.80
C GLU A 390 -13.13 14.36 -14.24
N GLU A 391 -12.38 13.44 -14.86
CA GLU A 391 -12.89 12.09 -15.19
C GLU A 391 -13.34 11.34 -13.93
N LEU A 392 -12.55 11.37 -12.84
CA LEU A 392 -12.92 10.76 -11.56
C LEU A 392 -14.19 11.37 -10.95
N LYS A 393 -14.40 12.67 -11.07
CA LYS A 393 -15.67 13.31 -10.64
C LYS A 393 -16.87 12.74 -11.41
N VAL A 394 -16.74 12.59 -12.71
CA VAL A 394 -17.80 11.97 -13.55
C VAL A 394 -18.02 10.51 -13.12
N ILE A 395 -16.97 9.74 -12.92
CA ILE A 395 -17.08 8.34 -12.49
C ILE A 395 -17.76 8.26 -11.10
N ARG A 396 -17.43 9.18 -10.19
CA ARG A 396 -18.06 9.25 -8.85
C ARG A 396 -19.56 9.57 -8.92
N GLU A 397 -19.99 10.44 -9.84
CA GLU A 397 -21.43 10.68 -10.06
C GLU A 397 -22.14 9.46 -10.65
N ARG A 398 -21.50 8.75 -11.59
CA ARG A 398 -22.01 7.48 -12.15
C ARG A 398 -22.18 6.42 -11.07
N LEU A 399 -21.24 6.35 -10.11
CA LEU A 399 -21.29 5.41 -8.98
C LEU A 399 -22.52 5.62 -8.09
N LYS A 400 -23.02 6.86 -7.93
CA LYS A 400 -24.27 7.13 -7.20
C LYS A 400 -25.50 6.49 -7.85
N ASN A 401 -25.45 6.28 -9.17
CA ASN A 401 -26.50 5.67 -9.95
C ASN A 401 -26.22 4.21 -10.32
N ALA A 402 -25.22 3.59 -9.66
CA ALA A 402 -24.90 2.19 -9.88
C ALA A 402 -25.91 1.27 -9.18
N HIS A 403 -26.01 0.04 -9.67
CA HIS A 403 -27.05 -0.90 -9.28
C HIS A 403 -26.47 -2.21 -8.78
N LEU A 404 -26.90 -2.63 -7.59
CA LEU A 404 -26.71 -3.99 -7.09
C LEU A 404 -27.81 -4.88 -7.65
N ALA A 405 -27.47 -5.74 -8.62
CA ALA A 405 -28.44 -6.59 -9.29
C ALA A 405 -28.85 -7.80 -8.46
N ASP A 406 -27.88 -8.46 -7.84
CA ASP A 406 -28.12 -9.59 -6.94
C ASP A 406 -28.48 -9.08 -5.54
N LYS A 407 -29.70 -9.35 -5.10
CA LYS A 407 -30.23 -8.99 -3.77
C LYS A 407 -30.23 -10.16 -2.79
N SER A 408 -29.62 -11.28 -3.14
CA SER A 408 -29.43 -12.40 -2.19
C SER A 408 -28.66 -11.95 -0.97
N THR A 409 -28.93 -12.59 0.17
CA THR A 409 -28.31 -12.23 1.45
C THR A 409 -27.04 -13.01 1.73
N GLU A 410 -27.03 -14.30 1.41
CA GLU A 410 -25.98 -15.25 1.77
C GLU A 410 -24.86 -15.25 0.73
N PHE A 411 -23.61 -15.09 1.15
CA PHE A 411 -22.39 -15.07 0.32
C PHE A 411 -22.52 -14.24 -0.98
N ASN A 412 -23.19 -13.09 -0.90
CA ASN A 412 -23.38 -12.19 -2.04
C ASN A 412 -22.10 -11.43 -2.35
N THR A 413 -21.26 -11.99 -3.22
CA THR A 413 -19.98 -11.37 -3.62
C THR A 413 -20.17 -10.09 -4.42
N GLN A 414 -21.27 -9.95 -5.19
CA GLN A 414 -21.57 -8.71 -5.91
C GLN A 414 -21.83 -7.56 -4.93
N ARG A 415 -22.50 -7.82 -3.81
CA ARG A 415 -22.69 -6.82 -2.74
C ARG A 415 -21.35 -6.37 -2.17
N ILE A 416 -20.44 -7.30 -1.88
CA ILE A 416 -19.10 -6.97 -1.41
C ILE A 416 -18.35 -6.12 -2.43
N GLU A 417 -18.35 -6.51 -3.71
CA GLU A 417 -17.72 -5.75 -4.80
C GLU A 417 -18.28 -4.33 -4.96
N CYS A 418 -19.58 -4.14 -4.75
CA CYS A 418 -20.22 -2.83 -4.72
C CYS A 418 -19.72 -1.97 -3.56
N LEU A 419 -19.64 -2.55 -2.37
CA LEU A 419 -19.13 -1.87 -1.16
C LEU A 419 -17.64 -1.54 -1.28
N GLU A 420 -16.84 -2.43 -1.86
CA GLU A 420 -15.44 -2.20 -2.19
C GLU A 420 -15.26 -1.07 -3.21
N LEU A 421 -16.15 -0.97 -4.20
CA LEU A 421 -16.08 0.08 -5.21
C LEU A 421 -16.26 1.49 -4.61
N ASP A 422 -17.12 1.64 -3.60
CA ASP A 422 -17.19 2.89 -2.83
C ASP A 422 -15.84 3.24 -2.19
N ASN A 423 -15.18 2.25 -1.56
CA ASN A 423 -13.87 2.45 -0.91
C ASN A 423 -12.76 2.76 -1.93
N LEU A 424 -12.77 2.07 -3.07
CA LEU A 424 -11.86 2.35 -4.19
C LEU A 424 -12.03 3.78 -4.71
N MET A 425 -13.28 4.26 -4.84
CA MET A 425 -13.56 5.62 -5.31
C MET A 425 -13.03 6.67 -4.35
N GLU A 426 -13.29 6.54 -3.05
CA GLU A 426 -12.79 7.47 -2.03
C GLU A 426 -11.26 7.51 -2.00
N THR A 427 -10.63 6.34 -2.09
CA THR A 427 -9.16 6.23 -2.12
C THR A 427 -8.57 6.83 -3.40
N ALA A 428 -9.15 6.54 -4.56
CA ALA A 428 -8.69 7.08 -5.84
C ALA A 428 -8.85 8.60 -5.90
N PHE A 429 -9.97 9.11 -5.42
CA PHE A 429 -10.26 10.55 -5.42
C PHE A 429 -9.29 11.31 -4.50
N SER A 430 -9.09 10.86 -3.26
CA SER A 430 -8.13 11.47 -2.34
C SER A 430 -6.69 11.41 -2.86
N THR A 431 -6.31 10.29 -3.53
CA THR A 431 -5.01 10.14 -4.21
C THR A 431 -4.85 11.16 -5.35
N ALA A 432 -5.86 11.31 -6.19
CA ALA A 432 -5.82 12.23 -7.35
C ALA A 432 -5.74 13.70 -6.90
N VAL A 433 -6.52 14.09 -5.89
CA VAL A 433 -6.46 15.45 -5.32
C VAL A 433 -5.08 15.73 -4.72
N ALA A 434 -4.52 14.81 -3.93
CA ALA A 434 -3.21 14.96 -3.32
C ALA A 434 -2.08 15.01 -4.38
N ALA A 435 -2.14 14.15 -5.41
CA ALA A 435 -1.15 14.14 -6.48
C ALA A 435 -1.17 15.44 -7.31
N ASN A 436 -2.34 15.99 -7.58
CA ASN A 436 -2.47 17.26 -8.32
C ASN A 436 -2.00 18.46 -7.48
N TYR A 437 -2.18 18.39 -6.16
CA TYR A 437 -1.79 19.45 -5.22
C TYR A 437 -0.27 19.62 -5.09
N ARG A 438 0.51 18.53 -5.00
CA ARG A 438 1.97 18.58 -4.80
C ARG A 438 2.72 18.93 -6.08
N THR A 439 3.35 20.10 -6.12
CA THR A 439 4.05 20.64 -7.30
C THR A 439 5.57 20.52 -7.19
N GLU A 440 6.04 19.30 -6.97
CA GLU A 440 7.46 18.90 -6.95
C GLU A 440 7.60 17.45 -7.38
N SER A 441 8.82 16.94 -7.52
CA SER A 441 9.13 15.52 -7.60
C SER A 441 9.87 15.06 -6.35
N ARG A 442 9.32 14.06 -5.62
CA ARG A 442 9.91 13.52 -4.39
C ARG A 442 9.61 12.02 -4.27
N GLY A 443 10.66 11.21 -4.25
CA GLY A 443 10.54 9.76 -4.10
C GLY A 443 9.66 9.13 -5.19
N ALA A 444 8.54 8.52 -4.79
CA ALA A 444 7.60 7.88 -5.70
C ALA A 444 6.70 8.88 -6.47
N HIS A 445 6.53 10.10 -5.98
CA HIS A 445 5.80 11.16 -6.68
C HIS A 445 6.73 11.83 -7.69
N ALA A 446 6.60 11.51 -8.98
CA ALA A 446 7.43 12.04 -10.06
C ALA A 446 6.58 12.81 -11.07
N ARG A 447 6.88 14.10 -11.26
CA ARG A 447 6.19 15.01 -12.16
C ARG A 447 7.11 15.48 -13.29
N PHE A 448 6.64 15.41 -14.53
CA PHE A 448 7.40 15.96 -15.68
C PHE A 448 7.45 17.47 -15.69
N ASP A 449 6.37 18.11 -15.24
CA ASP A 449 6.24 19.57 -15.19
C ASP A 449 6.94 20.19 -13.97
N TYR A 450 7.27 19.40 -12.94
CA TYR A 450 8.04 19.81 -11.76
C TYR A 450 9.07 18.71 -11.42
N PRO A 451 10.15 18.56 -12.22
CA PRO A 451 11.07 17.44 -12.09
C PRO A 451 11.95 17.48 -10.84
N GLU A 452 12.14 18.66 -10.27
CA GLU A 452 13.03 18.86 -9.11
C GLU A 452 12.29 18.70 -7.78
N ARG A 453 13.06 18.35 -6.75
CA ARG A 453 12.62 18.35 -5.35
C ARG A 453 12.68 19.77 -4.80
N ASP A 454 11.63 20.20 -4.13
CA ASP A 454 11.50 21.52 -3.53
C ASP A 454 11.39 21.40 -2.01
N ASP A 455 12.53 21.48 -1.30
CA ASP A 455 12.57 21.38 0.15
C ASP A 455 12.10 22.67 0.84
N GLU A 456 12.07 23.80 0.17
CA GLU A 456 11.59 25.06 0.72
C GLU A 456 10.06 25.06 0.92
N ASN A 457 9.33 24.61 -0.11
CA ASN A 457 7.88 24.63 -0.12
C ASN A 457 7.23 23.30 0.23
N TRP A 458 7.93 22.16 0.01
CA TRP A 458 7.34 20.83 0.05
C TRP A 458 8.00 19.85 1.02
N LEU A 459 8.91 20.28 1.90
CA LEU A 459 9.36 19.43 3.03
C LEU A 459 8.26 19.35 4.09
N CYS A 460 7.13 18.81 3.71
CA CYS A 460 5.92 18.69 4.52
C CYS A 460 5.09 17.49 4.08
N HIS A 461 4.19 17.06 4.95
CA HIS A 461 3.12 16.14 4.63
C HIS A 461 1.98 16.87 3.93
N SER A 462 1.35 16.22 2.95
CA SER A 462 0.08 16.63 2.35
C SER A 462 -1.07 16.02 3.15
N ILE A 463 -2.04 16.82 3.53
CA ILE A 463 -3.22 16.37 4.28
C ILE A 463 -4.47 16.61 3.44
N TYR A 464 -5.18 15.55 3.12
CA TYR A 464 -6.50 15.60 2.48
C TYR A 464 -7.60 15.59 3.53
N ASN A 465 -8.44 16.62 3.54
CA ASN A 465 -9.60 16.71 4.43
C ASN A 465 -10.86 16.20 3.70
N PRO A 466 -11.50 15.11 4.15
CA PRO A 466 -12.65 14.52 3.46
C PRO A 466 -13.94 15.38 3.55
N GLU A 467 -14.08 16.23 4.58
CA GLU A 467 -15.28 17.05 4.75
C GLU A 467 -15.32 18.24 3.78
N THR A 468 -14.15 18.79 3.43
CA THR A 468 -14.03 19.94 2.51
C THR A 468 -13.47 19.58 1.15
N GLU A 469 -12.95 18.37 0.99
CA GLU A 469 -12.17 17.89 -0.17
C GLU A 469 -10.95 18.78 -0.49
N GLN A 470 -10.42 19.49 0.50
CA GLN A 470 -9.29 20.40 0.35
C GLN A 470 -8.01 19.81 0.92
N MET A 471 -6.89 20.32 0.41
CA MET A 471 -5.56 19.98 0.86
C MET A 471 -5.01 21.01 1.83
N SER A 472 -4.28 20.54 2.82
CA SER A 472 -3.45 21.36 3.71
C SER A 472 -2.06 20.73 3.87
N LYS A 473 -1.18 21.42 4.58
CA LYS A 473 0.18 20.96 4.87
C LYS A 473 0.35 20.72 6.37
N ARG A 474 1.10 19.69 6.71
CA ARG A 474 1.54 19.39 8.07
C ARG A 474 3.07 19.28 8.07
N GLU A 475 3.74 19.87 9.04
CA GLU A 475 5.19 19.83 9.15
C GLU A 475 5.72 18.41 9.37
N VAL A 476 6.86 18.09 8.75
CA VAL A 476 7.60 16.87 9.03
C VAL A 476 8.35 17.03 10.35
N ASN A 477 8.23 16.07 11.24
CA ASN A 477 9.00 16.05 12.48
C ASN A 477 10.50 15.76 12.21
N MET A 478 11.31 16.78 12.26
CA MET A 478 12.77 16.70 12.05
C MET A 478 13.56 16.62 13.38
N THR A 479 12.88 16.44 14.51
CA THR A 479 13.50 16.38 15.84
C THR A 479 13.43 14.97 16.44
N PRO A 480 14.32 14.03 16.05
CA PRO A 480 14.35 12.70 16.61
C PRO A 480 14.78 12.71 18.07
N VAL A 481 14.24 11.79 18.89
CA VAL A 481 14.46 11.76 20.34
C VAL A 481 15.83 11.19 20.72
N TYR A 482 16.34 10.23 19.95
CA TYR A 482 17.51 9.42 20.33
C TYR A 482 18.73 9.60 19.43
N ARG A 483 18.64 10.38 18.36
CA ARG A 483 19.73 10.61 17.42
C ARG A 483 19.66 12.02 16.85
N ASP A 484 20.76 12.48 16.28
CA ASP A 484 20.78 13.72 15.52
C ASP A 484 19.93 13.60 14.24
N PRO A 485 19.26 14.66 13.81
CA PRO A 485 18.49 14.66 12.58
C PRO A 485 19.39 14.47 11.37
N PHE A 486 18.86 13.79 10.34
CA PHE A 486 19.51 13.67 9.05
C PHE A 486 19.02 14.81 8.14
N PRO A 487 19.86 15.78 7.79
CA PRO A 487 19.47 16.86 6.89
C PRO A 487 19.17 16.29 5.50
N PRO A 488 18.24 16.92 4.75
CA PRO A 488 18.00 16.57 3.36
C PRO A 488 19.29 16.61 2.54
N LYS A 489 19.51 15.55 1.75
CA LYS A 489 20.67 15.45 0.82
C LYS A 489 20.20 15.17 -0.58
N VAL A 490 21.01 15.61 -1.56
CA VAL A 490 20.83 15.18 -2.95
C VAL A 490 21.12 13.67 -3.01
N ARG A 491 20.20 12.93 -3.65
CA ARG A 491 20.38 11.49 -3.83
C ARG A 491 21.44 11.22 -4.90
N THR A 492 22.38 10.34 -4.59
CA THR A 492 23.37 9.81 -5.56
C THR A 492 23.06 8.36 -5.87
N TYR A 493 23.13 7.99 -7.14
CA TYR A 493 22.74 6.66 -7.64
C TYR A 493 23.88 5.91 -8.30
#